data_58cdd4465261a3b480614a0e2f5c199c
#
_entry.id   58cdd4465261a3b480614a0e2f5c199c
#
_cell.length_a   1.000
_cell.length_b   1.000
_cell.length_c   1.000
_cell.angle_alpha   90.00
_cell.angle_beta   90.00
_cell.angle_gamma   90.00
#
_symmetry.space_group_name_H-M   'P 1'
#
loop_
_entity.id
_entity.type
_entity.pdbx_description
1 polymer ?
#
loop_
_entity_poly.entity_id
_entity_poly.type
_entity_poly.pdbx_seq_one_letter_code
_entity_poly.pdbx_strand_id
1 'polypeptide(L)'
;MKYYLIVGEASGDLHASHLMTALKAEDPQAEFRFFGGDLMAAVGGTLVKHYKELAYMGFIPVLLHLRTIFANMKRCKEDIAAWQPDVLILVDYPGFNLNIAKFVHARTQIPVFYYISPKIWAWKEHRIRNIKRDVDELFSILPFEVEFFEGKHHYPIHYVGNPTVDEVTAFQAAYSETADEFKRANGLSPKPVIALLAGSRKQEIKDNLPDMILSLIHI
;
A
#
# COMPACT_ATOMS: atom_id res chain seq x y z
N MET A 1 17.76 7.08 12.42
CA MET A 1 16.86 8.08 11.83
C MET A 1 15.41 7.83 12.28
N LYS A 2 14.57 8.86 12.23
CA LYS A 2 13.13 8.81 12.51
C LYS A 2 12.33 8.71 11.20
N TYR A 3 11.65 7.60 11.00
CA TYR A 3 10.86 7.32 9.80
C TYR A 3 9.37 7.37 10.11
N TYR A 4 8.61 8.22 9.41
CA TYR A 4 7.16 8.22 9.51
C TYR A 4 6.55 7.58 8.26
N LEU A 5 5.78 6.50 8.42
CA LEU A 5 5.19 5.78 7.29
C LEU A 5 3.66 5.89 7.30
N ILE A 6 3.06 5.95 6.10
CA ILE A 6 1.60 5.96 5.96
C ILE A 6 1.18 4.95 4.91
N VAL A 7 0.38 3.97 5.34
CA VAL A 7 -0.30 3.00 4.48
C VAL A 7 -1.81 3.05 4.72
N GLY A 8 -2.59 2.70 3.73
CA GLY A 8 -4.06 2.76 3.79
C GLY A 8 -4.76 1.42 3.68
N GLU A 9 -4.03 0.31 3.47
CA GLU A 9 -4.61 -1.01 3.26
C GLU A 9 -3.64 -2.15 3.58
N ALA A 10 -4.15 -3.39 3.56
CA ALA A 10 -3.38 -4.59 3.94
C ALA A 10 -2.14 -4.81 3.07
N SER A 11 -2.23 -4.58 1.75
CA SER A 11 -1.08 -4.70 0.84
C SER A 11 0.01 -3.68 1.17
N GLY A 12 -0.40 -2.45 1.50
CA GLY A 12 0.52 -1.42 1.96
C GLY A 12 1.21 -1.79 3.28
N ASP A 13 0.48 -2.38 4.25
CA ASP A 13 1.03 -2.86 5.51
C ASP A 13 2.10 -3.94 5.29
N LEU A 14 1.84 -4.89 4.39
CA LEU A 14 2.78 -5.94 4.01
C LEU A 14 4.06 -5.35 3.40
N HIS A 15 3.94 -4.55 2.35
CA HIS A 15 5.11 -3.99 1.66
C HIS A 15 5.89 -3.00 2.54
N ALA A 16 5.19 -2.21 3.37
CA ALA A 16 5.85 -1.30 4.30
C ALA A 16 6.55 -2.06 5.44
N SER A 17 6.03 -3.20 5.91
CA SER A 17 6.72 -4.01 6.92
C SER A 17 8.06 -4.56 6.42
N HIS A 18 8.14 -4.97 5.16
CA HIS A 18 9.39 -5.39 4.52
C HIS A 18 10.35 -4.22 4.35
N LEU A 19 9.86 -3.06 3.90
CA LEU A 19 10.67 -1.84 3.83
C LEU A 19 11.22 -1.45 5.21
N MET A 20 10.40 -1.48 6.27
CA MET A 20 10.85 -1.21 7.64
C MET A 20 11.91 -2.21 8.11
N THR A 21 11.76 -3.49 7.76
CA THR A 21 12.74 -4.53 8.09
C THR A 21 14.08 -4.25 7.40
N ALA A 22 14.07 -3.89 6.12
CA ALA A 22 15.27 -3.52 5.38
C ALA A 22 15.92 -2.24 5.92
N LEU A 23 15.11 -1.20 6.20
CA LEU A 23 15.61 0.04 6.80
C LEU A 23 16.25 -0.20 8.18
N LYS A 24 15.71 -1.12 8.97
CA LYS A 24 16.25 -1.46 10.29
C LYS A 24 17.58 -2.24 10.19
N ALA A 25 17.79 -2.96 9.09
CA ALA A 25 19.07 -3.63 8.83
C ALA A 25 20.17 -2.63 8.46
N GLU A 26 19.82 -1.57 7.69
CA GLU A 26 20.75 -0.51 7.29
C GLU A 26 20.92 0.56 8.39
N ASP A 27 19.88 0.85 9.16
CA ASP A 27 19.89 1.77 10.30
C ASP A 27 19.38 1.05 11.56
N PRO A 28 20.28 0.39 12.33
CA PRO A 28 19.91 -0.32 13.54
C PRO A 28 19.26 0.56 14.63
N GLN A 29 19.42 1.88 14.52
CA GLN A 29 18.78 2.86 15.43
C GLN A 29 17.53 3.49 14.84
N ALA A 30 16.98 2.92 13.76
CA ALA A 30 15.76 3.42 13.14
C ALA A 30 14.60 3.46 14.13
N GLU A 31 13.99 4.61 14.24
CA GLU A 31 12.75 4.82 14.97
C GLU A 31 11.59 4.92 13.99
N PHE A 32 10.55 4.11 14.18
CA PHE A 32 9.37 4.10 13.31
C PHE A 32 8.14 4.59 14.03
N ARG A 33 7.38 5.45 13.35
CA ARG A 33 6.04 5.87 13.74
C ARG A 33 5.14 5.82 12.50
N PHE A 34 3.94 5.28 12.62
CA PHE A 34 3.21 4.99 11.39
C PHE A 34 1.68 4.92 11.54
N PHE A 35 1.01 5.21 10.46
CA PHE A 35 -0.33 4.74 10.13
C PHE A 35 -0.18 3.45 9.34
N GLY A 36 -0.59 2.31 9.90
CA GLY A 36 -0.28 1.00 9.32
C GLY A 36 -1.14 -0.10 9.92
N GLY A 37 -0.60 -1.30 9.99
CA GLY A 37 -1.28 -2.46 10.53
C GLY A 37 -0.41 -3.36 11.38
N ASP A 38 -0.87 -4.60 11.51
CA ASP A 38 -0.28 -5.60 12.39
C ASP A 38 1.12 -6.05 11.94
N LEU A 39 1.37 -6.11 10.61
CA LEU A 39 2.66 -6.52 10.07
C LEU A 39 3.75 -5.47 10.34
N MET A 40 3.44 -4.19 10.12
CA MET A 40 4.36 -3.10 10.49
C MET A 40 4.60 -3.06 12.00
N ALA A 41 3.55 -3.26 12.81
CA ALA A 41 3.66 -3.29 14.27
C ALA A 41 4.56 -4.45 14.76
N ALA A 42 4.55 -5.58 14.08
CA ALA A 42 5.42 -6.72 14.38
C ALA A 42 6.91 -6.44 14.14
N VAL A 43 7.25 -5.56 13.18
CA VAL A 43 8.64 -5.11 12.96
C VAL A 43 9.10 -4.19 14.10
N GLY A 44 8.20 -3.43 14.69
CA GLY A 44 8.43 -2.51 15.81
C GLY A 44 8.06 -1.06 15.50
N GLY A 45 8.23 -0.18 16.48
CA GLY A 45 7.84 1.23 16.38
C GLY A 45 6.47 1.54 16.98
N THR A 46 5.92 2.71 16.66
CA THR A 46 4.66 3.19 17.24
C THR A 46 3.55 3.22 16.20
N LEU A 47 2.55 2.35 16.35
CA LEU A 47 1.31 2.40 15.58
C LEU A 47 0.42 3.55 16.08
N VAL A 48 0.30 4.61 15.30
CA VAL A 48 -0.54 5.79 15.61
C VAL A 48 -2.00 5.53 15.29
N LYS A 49 -2.25 4.84 14.15
CA LYS A 49 -3.59 4.52 13.68
C LYS A 49 -3.56 3.28 12.79
N HIS A 50 -4.50 2.35 13.03
CA HIS A 50 -4.62 1.15 12.22
C HIS A 50 -5.32 1.45 10.88
N TYR A 51 -4.81 0.91 9.76
CA TYR A 51 -5.37 1.16 8.43
C TYR A 51 -6.85 0.72 8.30
N LYS A 52 -7.29 -0.28 9.02
CA LYS A 52 -8.69 -0.71 9.08
C LYS A 52 -9.65 0.41 9.51
N GLU A 53 -9.14 1.39 10.24
CA GLU A 53 -9.90 2.57 10.66
C GLU A 53 -9.77 3.75 9.68
N LEU A 54 -8.97 3.60 8.61
CA LEU A 54 -8.78 4.59 7.54
C LEU A 54 -9.55 4.23 6.27
N ALA A 55 -9.76 2.93 6.05
CA ALA A 55 -10.25 2.38 4.80
C ALA A 55 -11.78 2.47 4.71
N TYR A 56 -12.26 3.55 4.12
CA TYR A 56 -13.63 3.64 3.62
C TYR A 56 -13.57 3.61 2.09
N MET A 57 -14.14 2.56 1.48
CA MET A 57 -14.21 2.41 0.03
C MET A 57 -15.64 2.48 -0.48
N GLY A 58 -15.79 3.06 -1.69
CA GLY A 58 -17.09 3.32 -2.32
C GLY A 58 -17.63 4.71 -2.01
N PHE A 59 -18.49 5.20 -2.89
CA PHE A 59 -19.00 6.58 -2.82
C PHE A 59 -19.83 6.84 -1.55
N ILE A 60 -20.75 5.93 -1.23
CA ILE A 60 -21.65 6.07 -0.07
C ILE A 60 -20.91 5.96 1.26
N PRO A 61 -20.06 4.93 1.53
CA PRO A 61 -19.26 4.85 2.75
C PRO A 61 -18.34 6.06 2.95
N VAL A 62 -17.67 6.53 1.89
CA VAL A 62 -16.81 7.73 1.97
C VAL A 62 -17.63 8.95 2.38
N LEU A 63 -18.81 9.16 1.80
CA LEU A 63 -19.68 10.29 2.12
C LEU A 63 -20.17 10.28 3.59
N LEU A 64 -20.53 9.10 4.08
CA LEU A 64 -21.00 8.91 5.46
C LEU A 64 -19.87 9.11 6.49
N HIS A 65 -18.62 8.84 6.13
CA HIS A 65 -17.47 8.89 7.02
C HIS A 65 -16.52 10.08 6.78
N LEU A 66 -16.96 11.10 6.04
CA LEU A 66 -16.12 12.27 5.76
C LEU A 66 -15.52 12.90 7.03
N ARG A 67 -16.31 13.02 8.11
CA ARG A 67 -15.82 13.56 9.39
C ARG A 67 -14.67 12.73 9.95
N THR A 68 -14.77 11.42 9.89
CA THR A 68 -13.70 10.49 10.35
C THR A 68 -12.46 10.62 9.48
N ILE A 69 -12.63 10.71 8.15
CA ILE A 69 -11.50 10.90 7.22
C ILE A 69 -10.76 12.20 7.52
N PHE A 70 -11.49 13.30 7.71
CA PHE A 70 -10.88 14.59 8.05
C PHE A 70 -10.24 14.58 9.45
N ALA A 71 -10.84 13.92 10.43
CA ALA A 71 -10.27 13.76 11.76
C ALA A 71 -8.96 12.95 11.72
N ASN A 72 -8.93 11.86 10.97
CA ASN A 72 -7.72 11.05 10.78
C ASN A 72 -6.62 11.85 10.06
N MET A 73 -6.98 12.63 9.04
CA MET A 73 -6.04 13.49 8.34
C MET A 73 -5.47 14.59 9.26
N LYS A 74 -6.30 15.21 10.09
CA LYS A 74 -5.88 16.18 11.07
C LYS A 74 -4.92 15.57 12.08
N ARG A 75 -5.30 14.42 12.67
CA ARG A 75 -4.45 13.67 13.61
C ARG A 75 -3.09 13.32 13.01
N CYS A 76 -3.07 12.84 11.76
CA CYS A 76 -1.82 12.52 11.07
C CYS A 76 -0.90 13.74 10.93
N LYS A 77 -1.44 14.87 10.51
CA LYS A 77 -0.69 16.13 10.37
C LYS A 77 -0.14 16.63 11.69
N GLU A 78 -0.94 16.59 12.74
CA GLU A 78 -0.54 17.00 14.09
C GLU A 78 0.54 16.09 14.65
N ASP A 79 0.42 14.78 14.43
CA ASP A 79 1.37 13.79 14.89
C ASP A 79 2.73 13.91 14.18
N ILE A 80 2.74 14.09 12.86
CA ILE A 80 3.97 14.35 12.10
C ILE A 80 4.65 15.64 12.58
N ALA A 81 3.87 16.70 12.74
CA ALA A 81 4.40 18.00 13.19
C ALA A 81 4.96 17.95 14.62
N ALA A 82 4.37 17.15 15.50
CA ALA A 82 4.85 16.99 16.88
C ALA A 82 6.09 16.09 16.96
N TRP A 83 6.12 14.98 16.20
CA TRP A 83 7.21 14.01 16.28
C TRP A 83 8.45 14.41 15.47
N GLN A 84 8.29 15.26 14.46
CA GLN A 84 9.38 15.77 13.60
C GLN A 84 10.24 14.62 13.06
N PRO A 85 9.71 13.78 12.14
CA PRO A 85 10.50 12.73 11.51
C PRO A 85 11.60 13.30 10.60
N ASP A 86 12.66 12.51 10.37
CA ASP A 86 13.70 12.85 9.40
C ASP A 86 13.22 12.62 7.97
N VAL A 87 12.26 11.73 7.76
CA VAL A 87 11.64 11.45 6.46
C VAL A 87 10.20 10.95 6.61
N LEU A 88 9.33 11.40 5.71
CA LEU A 88 7.96 10.89 5.55
C LEU A 88 7.93 9.93 4.35
N ILE A 89 7.52 8.68 4.57
CA ILE A 89 7.35 7.67 3.52
C ILE A 89 5.87 7.37 3.33
N LEU A 90 5.36 7.69 2.16
CA LEU A 90 3.98 7.45 1.75
C LEU A 90 3.91 6.19 0.89
N VAL A 91 3.00 5.26 1.21
CA VAL A 91 2.88 4.00 0.47
C VAL A 91 1.50 3.93 -0.17
N ASP A 92 1.44 3.95 -1.52
CA ASP A 92 0.18 3.97 -2.27
C ASP A 92 -0.86 4.95 -1.68
N TYR A 93 -2.14 4.59 -1.60
CA TYR A 93 -3.23 5.34 -0.94
C TYR A 93 -3.31 6.84 -1.32
N PRO A 94 -3.34 7.21 -2.61
CA PRO A 94 -3.08 8.57 -3.07
C PRO A 94 -4.14 9.60 -2.64
N GLY A 95 -5.35 9.17 -2.32
CA GLY A 95 -6.41 10.07 -1.85
C GLY A 95 -6.06 10.78 -0.54
N PHE A 96 -5.45 10.06 0.37
CA PHE A 96 -5.01 10.55 1.68
C PHE A 96 -3.57 11.09 1.60
N ASN A 97 -2.67 10.28 1.07
CA ASN A 97 -1.24 10.53 1.08
C ASN A 97 -0.82 11.81 0.36
N LEU A 98 -1.40 12.14 -0.81
CA LEU A 98 -1.08 13.41 -1.49
C LEU A 98 -1.55 14.66 -0.71
N ASN A 99 -2.57 14.55 0.15
CA ASN A 99 -2.98 15.65 1.03
C ASN A 99 -2.03 15.82 2.22
N ILE A 100 -1.43 14.72 2.70
CA ILE A 100 -0.39 14.78 3.73
C ILE A 100 0.90 15.32 3.12
N ALA A 101 1.33 14.84 1.94
CA ALA A 101 2.48 15.36 1.21
C ALA A 101 2.40 16.88 1.05
N LYS A 102 1.27 17.39 0.55
CA LYS A 102 1.04 18.84 0.42
C LYS A 102 1.20 19.60 1.73
N PHE A 103 0.71 19.06 2.83
CA PHE A 103 0.84 19.70 4.14
C PHE A 103 2.29 19.74 4.61
N VAL A 104 2.98 18.61 4.52
CA VAL A 104 4.37 18.46 4.98
C VAL A 104 5.29 19.36 4.16
N HIS A 105 5.19 19.32 2.84
CA HIS A 105 5.97 20.17 1.94
C HIS A 105 5.74 21.67 2.20
N ALA A 106 4.48 22.08 2.45
CA ALA A 106 4.15 23.50 2.67
C ALA A 106 4.49 24.03 4.08
N ARG A 107 4.70 23.18 5.07
CA ARG A 107 4.80 23.57 6.48
C ARG A 107 6.06 23.10 7.19
N THR A 108 6.85 22.25 6.56
CA THR A 108 8.05 21.66 7.17
C THR A 108 9.18 21.56 6.13
N GLN A 109 10.36 21.14 6.57
CA GLN A 109 11.49 20.76 5.68
C GLN A 109 11.69 19.24 5.63
N ILE A 110 10.70 18.47 6.08
CA ILE A 110 10.75 17.00 6.09
C ILE A 110 10.64 16.50 4.66
N PRO A 111 11.61 15.74 4.14
CA PRO A 111 11.53 15.17 2.80
C PRO A 111 10.40 14.14 2.71
N VAL A 112 9.70 14.16 1.59
CA VAL A 112 8.55 13.30 1.30
C VAL A 112 8.92 12.29 0.23
N PHE A 113 9.01 11.03 0.63
CA PHE A 113 9.27 9.90 -0.26
C PHE A 113 7.96 9.16 -0.54
N TYR A 114 7.75 8.79 -1.78
CA TYR A 114 6.54 8.07 -2.17
C TYR A 114 6.91 6.69 -2.71
N TYR A 115 6.69 5.65 -1.92
CA TYR A 115 6.93 4.26 -2.28
C TYR A 115 5.64 3.62 -2.81
N ILE A 116 5.75 2.87 -3.91
CA ILE A 116 4.63 2.35 -4.71
C ILE A 116 3.83 3.52 -5.30
N SER A 117 4.32 4.01 -6.43
CA SER A 117 3.77 5.20 -7.11
C SER A 117 2.25 5.12 -7.31
N PRO A 118 1.54 6.24 -7.17
CA PRO A 118 0.11 6.27 -7.46
C PRO A 118 -0.16 5.95 -8.92
N LYS A 119 -1.12 5.07 -9.21
CA LYS A 119 -1.48 4.64 -10.57
C LYS A 119 -2.20 5.74 -11.36
N ILE A 120 -1.56 6.93 -11.44
CA ILE A 120 -2.14 8.09 -12.13
C ILE A 120 -2.20 7.91 -13.64
N TRP A 121 -1.42 6.98 -14.19
CA TRP A 121 -1.46 6.60 -15.59
C TRP A 121 -2.79 5.92 -15.99
N ALA A 122 -3.46 5.24 -15.05
CA ALA A 122 -4.75 4.59 -15.29
C ALA A 122 -5.92 5.58 -15.18
N TRP A 123 -5.83 6.56 -14.26
CA TRP A 123 -6.87 7.56 -14.05
C TRP A 123 -6.36 8.70 -13.16
N LYS A 124 -6.97 9.88 -13.25
CA LYS A 124 -6.58 11.09 -12.50
C LYS A 124 -5.12 11.52 -12.75
N GLU A 125 -4.68 11.46 -14.00
CA GLU A 125 -3.35 11.87 -14.45
C GLU A 125 -3.00 13.31 -14.00
N HIS A 126 -3.98 14.19 -13.82
CA HIS A 126 -3.79 15.55 -13.33
C HIS A 126 -3.08 15.62 -11.96
N ARG A 127 -3.07 14.52 -11.19
CA ARG A 127 -2.34 14.41 -9.90
C ARG A 127 -0.83 14.51 -10.05
N ILE A 128 -0.29 14.36 -11.26
CA ILE A 128 1.14 14.57 -11.53
C ILE A 128 1.61 15.94 -11.05
N ARG A 129 0.76 16.99 -11.13
CA ARG A 129 1.09 18.33 -10.65
C ARG A 129 1.34 18.35 -9.14
N ASN A 130 0.58 17.57 -8.38
CA ASN A 130 0.74 17.47 -6.93
C ASN A 130 2.01 16.69 -6.58
N ILE A 131 2.28 15.60 -7.31
CA ILE A 131 3.49 14.79 -7.12
C ILE A 131 4.72 15.66 -7.37
N LYS A 132 4.79 16.35 -8.51
CA LYS A 132 5.91 17.23 -8.85
C LYS A 132 6.18 18.34 -7.84
N ARG A 133 5.15 18.80 -7.14
CA ARG A 133 5.26 19.89 -6.18
C ARG A 133 5.60 19.41 -4.77
N ASP A 134 5.01 18.27 -4.35
CA ASP A 134 4.91 17.89 -2.95
C ASP A 134 5.69 16.60 -2.61
N VAL A 135 6.28 15.94 -3.58
CA VAL A 135 7.03 14.67 -3.40
C VAL A 135 8.47 14.88 -3.87
N ASP A 136 9.42 14.58 -3.01
CA ASP A 136 10.85 14.75 -3.31
C ASP A 136 11.40 13.54 -4.06
N GLU A 137 11.03 12.31 -3.66
CA GLU A 137 11.48 11.08 -4.29
C GLU A 137 10.30 10.13 -4.55
N LEU A 138 10.19 9.61 -5.76
CA LEU A 138 9.13 8.69 -6.17
C LEU A 138 9.72 7.33 -6.57
N PHE A 139 9.26 6.28 -5.88
CA PHE A 139 9.69 4.90 -6.13
C PHE A 139 8.57 4.12 -6.81
N SER A 140 8.83 3.64 -8.03
CA SER A 140 7.86 2.90 -8.84
C SER A 140 8.17 1.40 -8.83
N ILE A 141 7.12 0.59 -9.02
CA ILE A 141 7.20 -0.87 -9.01
C ILE A 141 6.86 -1.51 -10.36
N LEU A 142 6.45 -0.71 -11.34
CA LEU A 142 6.08 -1.18 -12.67
C LEU A 142 7.01 -0.57 -13.71
N PRO A 143 7.63 -1.38 -14.60
CA PRO A 143 8.68 -0.89 -15.50
C PRO A 143 8.19 0.18 -16.50
N PHE A 144 6.94 0.12 -16.94
CA PHE A 144 6.38 1.09 -17.87
C PHE A 144 6.12 2.47 -17.23
N GLU A 145 6.13 2.57 -15.90
CA GLU A 145 5.98 3.83 -15.18
C GLU A 145 7.18 4.77 -15.43
N VAL A 146 8.36 4.21 -15.74
CA VAL A 146 9.53 5.02 -16.11
C VAL A 146 9.21 5.88 -17.34
N GLU A 147 8.72 5.28 -18.42
CA GLU A 147 8.35 6.02 -19.62
C GLU A 147 7.20 7.01 -19.36
N PHE A 148 6.25 6.64 -18.50
CA PHE A 148 5.16 7.53 -18.14
C PHE A 148 5.63 8.75 -17.34
N PHE A 149 6.43 8.58 -16.31
CA PHE A 149 6.88 9.69 -15.47
C PHE A 149 8.03 10.48 -16.08
N GLU A 150 9.06 9.82 -16.58
CA GLU A 150 10.25 10.48 -17.14
C GLU A 150 10.02 10.91 -18.58
N GLY A 151 9.56 10.00 -19.46
CA GLY A 151 9.36 10.29 -20.88
C GLY A 151 8.25 11.32 -21.10
N LYS A 152 7.04 11.04 -20.59
CA LYS A 152 5.86 11.91 -20.82
C LYS A 152 5.85 13.14 -19.93
N HIS A 153 6.15 12.96 -18.64
CA HIS A 153 5.98 14.02 -17.64
C HIS A 153 7.29 14.73 -17.24
N HIS A 154 8.44 14.28 -17.70
CA HIS A 154 9.76 14.84 -17.33
C HIS A 154 9.92 14.96 -15.80
N TYR A 155 9.58 13.91 -15.09
CA TYR A 155 9.70 13.78 -13.65
C TYR A 155 10.53 12.53 -13.31
N PRO A 156 11.72 12.70 -12.71
CA PRO A 156 12.59 11.56 -12.40
C PRO A 156 11.95 10.66 -11.36
N ILE A 157 12.15 9.35 -11.52
CA ILE A 157 11.68 8.34 -10.58
C ILE A 157 12.72 7.25 -10.35
N HIS A 158 12.54 6.47 -9.30
CA HIS A 158 13.34 5.29 -9.03
C HIS A 158 12.51 4.04 -9.30
N TYR A 159 12.84 3.28 -10.34
CA TYR A 159 12.25 1.96 -10.54
C TYR A 159 12.95 0.94 -9.64
N VAL A 160 12.23 0.39 -8.67
CA VAL A 160 12.77 -0.50 -7.62
C VAL A 160 12.32 -1.96 -7.77
N GLY A 161 11.57 -2.28 -8.81
CA GLY A 161 10.97 -3.60 -8.97
C GLY A 161 9.67 -3.78 -8.16
N ASN A 162 9.00 -4.90 -8.40
CA ASN A 162 7.72 -5.18 -7.77
C ASN A 162 7.90 -6.05 -6.51
N PRO A 163 7.63 -5.55 -5.30
CA PRO A 163 7.82 -6.29 -4.05
C PRO A 163 6.98 -7.57 -3.96
N THR A 164 5.92 -7.71 -4.75
CA THR A 164 5.14 -8.94 -4.83
C THR A 164 5.97 -10.12 -5.39
N VAL A 165 7.00 -9.83 -6.20
CA VAL A 165 7.91 -10.88 -6.71
C VAL A 165 8.69 -11.51 -5.56
N ASP A 166 9.18 -10.70 -4.64
CA ASP A 166 9.92 -11.17 -3.46
C ASP A 166 9.05 -12.05 -2.57
N GLU A 167 7.79 -11.63 -2.35
CA GLU A 167 6.78 -12.40 -1.60
C GLU A 167 6.51 -13.76 -2.23
N VAL A 168 6.23 -13.78 -3.54
CA VAL A 168 5.94 -15.03 -4.26
C VAL A 168 7.17 -15.94 -4.26
N THR A 169 8.36 -15.39 -4.46
CA THR A 169 9.61 -16.17 -4.45
C THR A 169 9.88 -16.78 -3.08
N ALA A 170 9.72 -16.00 -2.02
CA ALA A 170 9.89 -16.47 -0.64
C ALA A 170 8.86 -17.56 -0.30
N PHE A 171 7.60 -17.36 -0.68
CA PHE A 171 6.55 -18.35 -0.48
C PHE A 171 6.88 -19.66 -1.23
N GLN A 172 7.24 -19.59 -2.52
CA GLN A 172 7.59 -20.75 -3.32
C GLN A 172 8.78 -21.52 -2.74
N ALA A 173 9.77 -20.83 -2.22
CA ALA A 173 10.94 -21.45 -1.60
C ALA A 173 10.61 -22.20 -0.29
N ALA A 174 9.61 -21.73 0.45
CA ALA A 174 9.19 -22.31 1.72
C ALA A 174 8.05 -23.34 1.58
N TYR A 175 7.30 -23.30 0.48
CA TYR A 175 6.12 -24.13 0.26
C TYR A 175 6.49 -25.48 -0.34
N SER A 176 6.27 -26.57 0.40
CA SER A 176 6.61 -27.93 0.02
C SER A 176 5.40 -28.87 -0.12
N GLU A 177 4.18 -28.39 0.19
CA GLU A 177 2.96 -29.18 0.14
C GLU A 177 2.62 -29.57 -1.32
N THR A 178 2.37 -30.86 -1.56
CA THR A 178 1.94 -31.34 -2.86
C THR A 178 0.45 -31.10 -3.11
N ALA A 179 0.01 -31.12 -4.37
CA ALA A 179 -1.39 -30.94 -4.73
C ALA A 179 -2.30 -32.00 -4.06
N ASP A 180 -1.81 -33.24 -3.87
CA ASP A 180 -2.57 -34.30 -3.22
C ASP A 180 -2.66 -34.10 -1.70
N GLU A 181 -1.61 -33.60 -1.07
CA GLU A 181 -1.62 -33.21 0.34
C GLU A 181 -2.59 -32.06 0.58
N PHE A 182 -2.51 -31.02 -0.25
CA PHE A 182 -3.44 -29.89 -0.20
C PHE A 182 -4.91 -30.34 -0.34
N LYS A 183 -5.20 -31.20 -1.32
CA LYS A 183 -6.56 -31.74 -1.52
C LYS A 183 -7.03 -32.50 -0.29
N ARG A 184 -6.20 -33.39 0.26
CA ARG A 184 -6.52 -34.19 1.46
C ARG A 184 -6.76 -33.28 2.68
N ALA A 185 -5.86 -32.32 2.93
CA ALA A 185 -5.96 -31.39 4.06
C ALA A 185 -7.24 -30.55 4.02
N ASN A 186 -7.71 -30.21 2.82
CA ASN A 186 -8.90 -29.38 2.61
C ASN A 186 -10.19 -30.18 2.30
N GLY A 187 -10.17 -31.52 2.39
CA GLY A 187 -11.35 -32.35 2.11
C GLY A 187 -11.83 -32.29 0.66
N LEU A 188 -10.93 -31.96 -0.28
CA LEU A 188 -11.26 -31.85 -1.70
C LEU A 188 -11.20 -33.20 -2.38
N SER A 189 -12.04 -33.41 -3.41
CA SER A 189 -12.00 -34.61 -4.23
C SER A 189 -10.73 -34.63 -5.10
N PRO A 190 -10.33 -35.82 -5.64
CA PRO A 190 -9.19 -35.93 -6.55
C PRO A 190 -9.40 -35.22 -7.91
N LYS A 191 -10.59 -34.71 -8.19
CA LYS A 191 -10.92 -33.99 -9.43
C LYS A 191 -10.06 -32.73 -9.59
N PRO A 192 -9.97 -32.19 -10.82
CA PRO A 192 -9.38 -30.86 -11.04
C PRO A 192 -10.04 -29.78 -10.16
N VAL A 193 -9.24 -28.83 -9.68
CA VAL A 193 -9.70 -27.70 -8.86
C VAL A 193 -9.68 -26.43 -9.71
N ILE A 194 -10.78 -25.70 -9.68
CA ILE A 194 -10.86 -24.36 -10.26
C ILE A 194 -10.89 -23.37 -9.11
N ALA A 195 -9.86 -22.51 -9.06
CA ALA A 195 -9.78 -21.44 -8.05
C ALA A 195 -10.48 -20.17 -8.54
N LEU A 196 -11.41 -19.64 -7.76
CA LEU A 196 -12.09 -18.38 -8.01
C LEU A 196 -11.49 -17.29 -7.13
N LEU A 197 -10.75 -16.36 -7.73
CA LEU A 197 -10.09 -15.25 -7.02
C LEU A 197 -10.99 -14.01 -7.06
N ALA A 198 -12.06 -14.00 -6.26
CA ALA A 198 -13.10 -12.98 -6.27
C ALA A 198 -12.71 -11.64 -5.62
N GLY A 199 -11.53 -11.55 -5.02
CA GLY A 199 -11.02 -10.38 -4.32
C GLY A 199 -10.68 -10.63 -2.86
N SER A 200 -10.10 -9.65 -2.20
CA SER A 200 -9.68 -9.73 -0.79
C SER A 200 -10.65 -9.04 0.19
N ARG A 201 -11.61 -8.27 -0.31
CA ARG A 201 -12.59 -7.54 0.50
C ARG A 201 -13.97 -8.17 0.41
N LYS A 202 -14.73 -8.15 1.51
CA LYS A 202 -16.08 -8.71 1.58
C LYS A 202 -16.99 -8.18 0.46
N GLN A 203 -16.89 -6.89 0.13
CA GLN A 203 -17.72 -6.30 -0.93
C GLN A 203 -17.29 -6.81 -2.30
N GLU A 204 -16.00 -6.88 -2.59
CA GLU A 204 -15.47 -7.43 -3.85
C GLU A 204 -15.93 -8.88 -4.05
N ILE A 205 -15.82 -9.70 -3.00
CA ILE A 205 -16.27 -11.10 -3.04
C ILE A 205 -17.78 -11.17 -3.31
N LYS A 206 -18.57 -10.34 -2.62
CA LYS A 206 -20.01 -10.30 -2.81
C LYS A 206 -20.42 -9.92 -4.23
N ASP A 207 -19.72 -8.96 -4.82
CA ASP A 207 -20.04 -8.43 -6.14
C ASP A 207 -19.54 -9.36 -7.27
N ASN A 208 -18.33 -9.91 -7.12
CA ASN A 208 -17.67 -10.66 -8.20
C ASN A 208 -17.98 -12.16 -8.20
N LEU A 209 -18.12 -12.78 -7.00
CA LEU A 209 -18.25 -14.24 -6.90
C LEU A 209 -19.48 -14.80 -7.63
N PRO A 210 -20.68 -14.18 -7.61
CA PRO A 210 -21.83 -14.69 -8.35
C PRO A 210 -21.57 -14.80 -9.86
N ASP A 211 -21.00 -13.77 -10.46
CA ASP A 211 -20.67 -13.75 -11.89
C ASP A 211 -19.57 -14.74 -12.25
N MET A 212 -18.56 -14.91 -11.39
CA MET A 212 -17.52 -15.90 -11.55
C MET A 212 -18.08 -17.34 -11.50
N ILE A 213 -19.00 -17.62 -10.56
CA ILE A 213 -19.68 -18.92 -10.49
C ILE A 213 -20.52 -19.16 -11.75
N LEU A 214 -21.25 -18.14 -12.22
CA LEU A 214 -22.03 -18.26 -13.45
C LEU A 214 -21.15 -18.56 -14.65
N SER A 215 -19.94 -17.99 -14.72
CA SER A 215 -19.00 -18.23 -15.83
C SER A 215 -18.51 -19.68 -15.91
N LEU A 216 -18.57 -20.46 -14.81
CA LEU A 216 -18.17 -21.87 -14.81
C LEU A 216 -19.03 -22.76 -15.71
N ILE A 217 -20.24 -22.31 -16.08
CA ILE A 217 -21.08 -23.07 -17.04
C ILE A 217 -20.44 -23.18 -18.43
N HIS A 218 -19.41 -22.37 -18.71
CA HIS A 218 -18.69 -22.36 -19.98
C HIS A 218 -17.35 -23.14 -19.96
N ILE A 219 -16.99 -23.73 -18.83
CA ILE A 219 -15.79 -24.53 -18.62
C ILE A 219 -16.16 -26.01 -18.51
#